data_3c052a878b9568861181b3aae2efe513
#
_entry.id   3c052a878b9568861181b3aae2efe513
#
_cell.length_a   1.000
_cell.length_b   1.000
_cell.length_c   1.000
_cell.angle_alpha   90.00
_cell.angle_beta   90.00
_cell.angle_gamma   90.00
#
_symmetry.space_group_name_H-M   'P 1'
#
loop_
_entity.id
_entity.type
_entity.pdbx_description
1 polymer ?
#
loop_
_entity_poly.entity_id
_entity_poly.type
_entity_poly.pdbx_seq_one_letter_code
_entity_poly.pdbx_strand_id
1 'polypeptide(L)'
;MKKKKILLIISIIILIILVIVTSIIFIFFNPLLKIKLIGKNETIEVFTKYKDKGVKIEGTKNKVKITNKVNTNKLGTYTITYKIMHLKTTKTVKRKVKVVDTTNPVITLQGDEVTIYQNDTYNEPGYTATDNYDKDLTSKVKTTNNIDNKKIGTYEVTYSVEDSSKNKAEVKRKVNVIEKPKTPGTYIKGILIVNKKYSLPANYNPGVNPTASAALKQLQQAAANAGHNIPLISGFRSYSRQQTLYNNYVARDGQALADTYSARPGHSEHQSGLAFDVGKLDNNYGSTPAGTWLKENCHKYGFIIRYPKGKESITGYQYEPWHIRYLGVEHATKIMNQNITLEEYLNA
;
A
#
# COMPACT_ATOMS: atom_id res chain seq x y z
N MET A 1 40.12 -34.16 93.19
CA MET A 1 38.97 -33.54 92.48
C MET A 1 39.37 -32.46 91.51
N LYS A 2 40.24 -31.45 91.83
CA LYS A 2 40.63 -30.34 90.92
C LYS A 2 41.26 -30.82 89.57
N LYS A 3 42.20 -31.80 89.57
CA LYS A 3 42.84 -32.24 88.28
C LYS A 3 41.86 -32.85 87.31
N LYS A 4 40.85 -33.66 87.73
CA LYS A 4 39.83 -34.23 86.82
C LYS A 4 38.93 -33.11 86.17
N LYS A 5 38.58 -32.07 86.93
CA LYS A 5 37.81 -30.96 86.37
C LYS A 5 38.61 -30.16 85.32
N ILE A 6 39.92 -29.95 85.56
CA ILE A 6 40.81 -29.22 84.64
C ILE A 6 40.96 -30.02 83.33
N LEU A 7 41.16 -31.39 83.43
CA LEU A 7 41.24 -32.26 82.27
C LEU A 7 39.94 -32.18 81.41
N LEU A 8 38.80 -32.23 82.07
CA LEU A 8 37.50 -32.16 81.43
C LEU A 8 37.31 -30.82 80.67
N ILE A 9 37.70 -29.69 81.28
CA ILE A 9 37.64 -28.39 80.66
C ILE A 9 38.58 -28.27 79.41
N ILE A 10 39.80 -28.80 79.51
CA ILE A 10 40.75 -28.83 78.38
C ILE A 10 40.20 -29.69 77.24
N SER A 11 39.61 -30.89 77.55
CA SER A 11 39.05 -31.70 76.49
C SER A 11 37.82 -31.08 75.81
N ILE A 12 37.00 -30.32 76.54
CA ILE A 12 35.90 -29.57 75.94
C ILE A 12 36.42 -28.44 75.02
N ILE A 13 37.47 -27.70 75.46
CA ILE A 13 38.10 -26.65 74.64
C ILE A 13 38.70 -27.18 73.34
N ILE A 14 39.39 -28.35 73.43
CA ILE A 14 39.96 -29.03 72.27
C ILE A 14 38.86 -29.47 71.33
N LEU A 15 37.71 -30.00 71.80
CA LEU A 15 36.58 -30.37 70.99
C LEU A 15 35.96 -29.17 70.30
N ILE A 16 35.81 -28.06 71.00
CA ILE A 16 35.30 -26.83 70.41
C ILE A 16 36.25 -26.30 69.31
N ILE A 17 37.56 -26.29 69.57
CA ILE A 17 38.54 -25.88 68.57
C ILE A 17 38.51 -26.80 67.35
N LEU A 18 38.38 -28.10 67.57
CA LEU A 18 38.29 -29.07 66.47
C LEU A 18 37.00 -28.87 65.63
N VAL A 19 35.89 -28.56 66.26
CA VAL A 19 34.63 -28.23 65.58
C VAL A 19 34.75 -26.93 64.80
N ILE A 20 35.38 -25.91 65.38
CA ILE A 20 35.64 -24.62 64.73
C ILE A 20 36.57 -24.81 63.52
N VAL A 21 37.69 -25.52 63.69
CA VAL A 21 38.65 -25.79 62.63
C VAL A 21 38.02 -26.63 61.50
N THR A 22 37.27 -27.65 61.83
CA THR A 22 36.53 -28.46 60.82
C THR A 22 35.45 -27.66 60.10
N SER A 23 34.77 -26.73 60.78
CA SER A 23 33.80 -25.84 60.21
C SER A 23 34.46 -24.81 59.28
N ILE A 24 35.62 -24.25 59.69
CA ILE A 24 36.41 -23.34 58.85
C ILE A 24 36.92 -24.07 57.61
N ILE A 25 37.51 -25.24 57.77
CA ILE A 25 37.95 -26.11 56.62
C ILE A 25 36.76 -26.41 55.71
N PHE A 26 35.62 -26.77 56.26
CA PHE A 26 34.40 -27.03 55.43
C PHE A 26 33.93 -25.80 54.65
N ILE A 27 33.99 -24.60 55.26
CA ILE A 27 33.61 -23.36 54.60
C ILE A 27 34.65 -22.98 53.54
N PHE A 28 35.96 -23.11 53.79
CA PHE A 28 37.03 -22.78 52.83
C PHE A 28 37.10 -23.77 51.66
N PHE A 29 36.87 -25.06 51.86
CA PHE A 29 36.91 -26.08 50.83
C PHE A 29 35.57 -26.34 50.14
N ASN A 30 34.44 -25.80 50.67
CA ASN A 30 33.13 -25.87 50.05
C ASN A 30 32.55 -24.45 49.89
N PRO A 31 33.03 -23.70 48.87
CA PRO A 31 32.54 -22.35 48.62
C PRO A 31 31.02 -22.39 48.41
N LEU A 32 30.35 -21.39 49.04
CA LEU A 32 28.89 -21.24 48.94
C LEU A 32 28.41 -21.26 47.51
N LEU A 33 27.61 -22.26 47.14
CA LEU A 33 26.99 -22.34 45.84
C LEU A 33 26.09 -21.12 45.57
N LYS A 34 26.44 -20.30 44.60
CA LYS A 34 25.64 -19.17 44.14
C LYS A 34 25.29 -19.36 42.68
N ILE A 35 24.05 -19.02 42.33
CA ILE A 35 23.56 -18.96 40.96
C ILE A 35 22.75 -17.67 40.80
N LYS A 36 23.04 -16.89 39.74
CA LYS A 36 22.34 -15.65 39.40
C LYS A 36 22.03 -15.59 37.91
N LEU A 37 20.89 -15.00 37.54
CA LEU A 37 20.57 -14.76 36.13
C LEU A 37 21.57 -13.75 35.54
N ILE A 38 22.01 -13.99 34.30
CA ILE A 38 22.66 -12.97 33.48
C ILE A 38 21.56 -12.14 32.83
N GLY A 39 21.38 -10.90 33.32
CA GLY A 39 20.27 -10.03 32.93
C GLY A 39 18.98 -10.28 33.75
N LYS A 40 17.87 -9.76 33.25
CA LYS A 40 16.56 -9.78 33.92
C LYS A 40 15.58 -10.73 33.16
N ASN A 41 14.31 -10.70 33.57
CA ASN A 41 13.20 -11.20 32.76
C ASN A 41 13.14 -10.43 31.43
N GLU A 42 12.62 -11.08 30.39
CA GLU A 42 12.63 -10.51 29.03
C GLU A 42 11.22 -10.50 28.44
N THR A 43 10.94 -9.51 27.61
CA THR A 43 9.77 -9.48 26.73
C THR A 43 10.29 -9.50 25.31
N ILE A 44 9.72 -10.35 24.47
CA ILE A 44 10.12 -10.54 23.08
C ILE A 44 8.88 -10.55 22.21
N GLU A 45 9.05 -10.10 20.98
CA GLU A 45 8.00 -10.15 19.96
C GLU A 45 7.80 -11.60 19.47
N VAL A 46 6.55 -11.96 19.18
CA VAL A 46 6.21 -13.27 18.62
C VAL A 46 6.97 -13.51 17.29
N PHE A 47 7.27 -14.76 16.97
CA PHE A 47 8.06 -15.21 15.82
C PHE A 47 9.53 -14.74 15.79
N THR A 48 10.01 -14.04 16.81
CA THR A 48 11.44 -13.68 16.90
C THR A 48 12.27 -14.83 17.44
N LYS A 49 13.52 -14.93 17.01
CA LYS A 49 14.46 -15.91 17.57
C LYS A 49 14.86 -15.48 18.98
N TYR A 50 14.63 -16.36 19.95
CA TYR A 50 15.05 -16.13 21.33
C TYR A 50 16.38 -16.83 21.63
N LYS A 51 17.36 -16.07 22.16
CA LYS A 51 18.63 -16.58 22.67
C LYS A 51 18.73 -16.29 24.16
N ASP A 52 18.70 -17.33 24.95
CA ASP A 52 18.82 -17.22 26.40
C ASP A 52 20.22 -16.71 26.84
N LYS A 53 20.26 -15.75 27.76
CA LYS A 53 21.49 -15.16 28.31
C LYS A 53 22.16 -16.04 29.35
N GLY A 54 21.44 -17.06 29.87
CA GLY A 54 21.97 -18.00 30.85
C GLY A 54 22.12 -17.46 32.27
N VAL A 55 23.02 -18.10 33.04
CA VAL A 55 23.27 -17.81 34.45
C VAL A 55 24.76 -17.72 34.72
N LYS A 56 25.14 -16.95 35.75
CA LYS A 56 26.47 -16.95 36.35
C LYS A 56 26.44 -17.87 37.59
N ILE A 57 27.48 -18.72 37.73
CA ILE A 57 27.62 -19.68 38.81
C ILE A 57 28.93 -19.41 39.53
N GLU A 58 28.89 -19.51 40.86
CA GLU A 58 30.06 -19.42 41.72
C GLU A 58 29.98 -20.58 42.74
N GLY A 59 31.13 -21.14 43.15
CA GLY A 59 31.23 -22.16 44.17
C GLY A 59 31.17 -23.60 43.68
N THR A 60 31.10 -23.83 42.35
CA THR A 60 31.19 -25.17 41.78
C THR A 60 31.54 -25.13 40.27
N LYS A 61 32.11 -26.22 39.76
CA LYS A 61 32.31 -26.48 38.32
C LYS A 61 31.19 -27.37 37.74
N ASN A 62 30.17 -27.74 38.51
CA ASN A 62 29.10 -28.60 38.05
C ASN A 62 28.29 -27.92 36.96
N LYS A 63 27.80 -28.70 35.99
CA LYS A 63 26.94 -28.21 34.94
C LYS A 63 25.53 -27.86 35.45
N VAL A 64 24.97 -26.79 34.91
CA VAL A 64 23.57 -26.40 35.18
C VAL A 64 22.64 -27.23 34.31
N LYS A 65 21.62 -27.80 34.90
CA LYS A 65 20.48 -28.35 34.17
C LYS A 65 19.54 -27.22 33.81
N ILE A 66 19.35 -26.99 32.49
CA ILE A 66 18.48 -25.98 31.97
C ILE A 66 17.21 -26.65 31.44
N THR A 67 16.06 -26.16 31.88
CA THR A 67 14.76 -26.52 31.28
C THR A 67 14.20 -25.26 30.62
N ASN A 68 14.23 -25.22 29.28
CA ASN A 68 13.73 -24.15 28.48
C ASN A 68 12.54 -24.66 27.66
N LYS A 69 11.35 -24.05 27.87
CA LYS A 69 10.11 -24.35 27.15
C LYS A 69 9.56 -23.12 26.46
N VAL A 70 10.42 -22.13 26.17
CA VAL A 70 9.99 -20.92 25.46
C VAL A 70 9.56 -21.30 24.05
N ASN A 71 8.31 -20.97 23.74
CA ASN A 71 7.75 -21.10 22.40
C ASN A 71 7.49 -19.69 21.84
N THR A 72 8.35 -19.23 20.94
CA THR A 72 8.25 -17.90 20.35
C THR A 72 7.14 -17.78 19.33
N ASN A 73 6.50 -18.87 18.92
CA ASN A 73 5.39 -18.88 17.98
C ASN A 73 4.02 -18.79 18.66
N LYS A 74 3.99 -18.67 20.00
CA LYS A 74 2.74 -18.58 20.75
C LYS A 74 2.86 -17.56 21.87
N LEU A 75 1.88 -16.65 21.94
CA LEU A 75 1.79 -15.65 23.00
C LEU A 75 1.71 -16.30 24.38
N GLY A 76 2.33 -15.66 25.37
CA GLY A 76 2.27 -16.15 26.74
C GLY A 76 3.53 -15.84 27.54
N THR A 77 3.52 -16.28 28.80
CA THR A 77 4.67 -16.18 29.69
C THR A 77 5.28 -17.54 29.94
N TYR A 78 6.52 -17.68 29.51
CA TYR A 78 7.30 -18.92 29.64
C TYR A 78 8.33 -18.78 30.75
N THR A 79 8.72 -19.94 31.34
CA THR A 79 9.72 -19.95 32.39
C THR A 79 10.88 -20.86 32.01
N ILE A 80 12.09 -20.29 32.01
CA ILE A 80 13.33 -21.06 31.92
C ILE A 80 13.79 -21.32 33.35
N THR A 81 14.05 -22.59 33.66
CA THR A 81 14.50 -23.02 34.97
C THR A 81 15.95 -23.47 34.89
N TYR A 82 16.81 -22.90 35.70
CA TYR A 82 18.21 -23.27 35.86
C TYR A 82 18.37 -23.92 37.21
N LYS A 83 18.72 -25.22 37.21
CA LYS A 83 18.93 -26.02 38.43
C LYS A 83 20.38 -26.48 38.46
N ILE A 84 21.05 -26.21 39.56
CA ILE A 84 22.39 -26.70 39.83
C ILE A 84 22.44 -27.47 41.12
N MET A 85 23.13 -28.58 41.13
CA MET A 85 23.37 -29.39 42.31
C MET A 85 24.86 -29.46 42.59
N HIS A 86 25.26 -29.18 43.81
CA HIS A 86 26.62 -29.32 44.30
C HIS A 86 26.57 -29.97 45.70
N LEU A 87 27.23 -31.11 45.86
CA LEU A 87 27.12 -31.95 47.06
C LEU A 87 25.63 -32.25 47.34
N LYS A 88 25.15 -31.97 48.56
CA LYS A 88 23.74 -32.16 48.96
C LYS A 88 22.90 -30.87 48.73
N THR A 89 23.46 -29.81 48.19
CA THR A 89 22.76 -28.51 48.00
C THR A 89 22.26 -28.38 46.58
N THR A 90 20.98 -28.03 46.43
CA THR A 90 20.36 -27.68 45.15
C THR A 90 19.96 -26.20 45.15
N LYS A 91 20.37 -25.47 44.14
CA LYS A 91 19.93 -24.11 43.90
C LYS A 91 19.17 -24.02 42.57
N THR A 92 18.11 -23.20 42.55
CA THR A 92 17.28 -23.00 41.37
C THR A 92 17.01 -21.50 41.19
N VAL A 93 17.20 -21.02 39.98
CA VAL A 93 16.71 -19.68 39.59
C VAL A 93 15.87 -19.81 38.32
N LYS A 94 14.96 -18.87 38.12
CA LYS A 94 14.00 -18.89 37.03
C LYS A 94 14.05 -17.57 36.29
N ARG A 95 14.02 -17.60 34.97
CA ARG A 95 13.80 -16.44 34.07
C ARG A 95 12.40 -16.53 33.51
N LYS A 96 11.64 -15.45 33.57
CA LYS A 96 10.38 -15.30 32.81
C LYS A 96 10.67 -14.66 31.47
N VAL A 97 10.13 -15.25 30.41
CA VAL A 97 10.16 -14.71 29.06
C VAL A 97 8.70 -14.52 28.63
N LYS A 98 8.30 -13.27 28.42
CA LYS A 98 6.97 -12.92 27.94
C LYS A 98 7.04 -12.76 26.43
N VAL A 99 6.31 -13.60 25.69
CA VAL A 99 6.11 -13.49 24.25
C VAL A 99 4.85 -12.66 24.02
N VAL A 100 4.99 -11.56 23.32
CA VAL A 100 3.92 -10.60 23.03
C VAL A 100 3.80 -10.41 21.53
N ASP A 101 2.69 -9.87 21.12
CA ASP A 101 2.47 -9.31 19.80
C ASP A 101 2.18 -7.84 19.98
N THR A 102 3.00 -7.00 19.38
CA THR A 102 2.88 -5.52 19.39
C THR A 102 2.76 -4.96 17.98
N THR A 103 2.62 -5.85 16.98
CA THR A 103 2.46 -5.48 15.59
C THR A 103 1.01 -5.09 15.33
N ASN A 104 0.80 -3.95 14.70
CA ASN A 104 -0.54 -3.55 14.30
C ASN A 104 -1.01 -4.34 13.09
N PRO A 105 -2.28 -4.69 13.00
CA PRO A 105 -2.87 -5.24 11.78
C PRO A 105 -2.78 -4.26 10.61
N VAL A 106 -2.86 -4.77 9.39
CA VAL A 106 -2.81 -3.99 8.15
C VAL A 106 -4.14 -4.15 7.42
N ILE A 107 -4.81 -3.03 7.12
CA ILE A 107 -6.01 -3.00 6.27
C ILE A 107 -5.59 -2.55 4.87
N THR A 108 -6.00 -3.29 3.84
CA THR A 108 -5.76 -2.97 2.43
C THR A 108 -7.10 -2.75 1.74
N LEU A 109 -7.31 -1.57 1.15
CA LEU A 109 -8.52 -1.22 0.42
C LEU A 109 -8.41 -1.63 -1.06
N GLN A 110 -9.52 -2.08 -1.65
CA GLN A 110 -9.65 -2.22 -3.10
C GLN A 110 -10.07 -0.86 -3.68
N GLY A 111 -9.08 -0.02 -3.99
CA GLY A 111 -9.25 1.38 -4.41
C GLY A 111 -9.40 2.35 -3.24
N ASP A 112 -8.63 3.42 -3.29
CA ASP A 112 -8.55 4.42 -2.23
C ASP A 112 -9.63 5.50 -2.35
N GLU A 113 -10.25 5.62 -3.54
CA GLU A 113 -11.23 6.63 -3.88
C GLU A 113 -12.37 6.04 -4.71
N VAL A 114 -13.60 6.46 -4.42
CA VAL A 114 -14.82 6.11 -5.17
C VAL A 114 -15.54 7.38 -5.57
N THR A 115 -16.03 7.45 -6.81
CA THR A 115 -16.91 8.53 -7.28
C THR A 115 -18.29 7.95 -7.56
N ILE A 116 -19.33 8.57 -7.02
CA ILE A 116 -20.74 8.28 -7.31
C ILE A 116 -21.44 9.55 -7.78
N TYR A 117 -22.52 9.40 -8.53
CA TYR A 117 -23.38 10.54 -8.85
C TYR A 117 -24.36 10.84 -7.71
N GLN A 118 -24.79 12.09 -7.63
CA GLN A 118 -25.82 12.49 -6.71
C GLN A 118 -27.08 11.62 -6.87
N ASN A 119 -27.61 11.13 -5.75
CA ASN A 119 -28.70 10.15 -5.60
C ASN A 119 -28.34 8.69 -5.96
N ASP A 120 -27.13 8.38 -6.42
CA ASP A 120 -26.70 6.99 -6.60
C ASP A 120 -26.31 6.36 -5.27
N THR A 121 -26.47 5.04 -5.16
CA THR A 121 -26.06 4.28 -3.97
C THR A 121 -24.54 4.04 -3.97
N TYR A 122 -23.90 4.24 -2.82
CA TYR A 122 -22.53 3.81 -2.62
C TYR A 122 -22.46 2.29 -2.50
N ASN A 123 -21.66 1.67 -3.35
CA ASN A 123 -21.33 0.25 -3.29
C ASN A 123 -19.90 0.08 -2.81
N GLU A 124 -19.69 -0.73 -1.77
CA GLU A 124 -18.39 -1.01 -1.20
C GLU A 124 -17.52 -1.83 -2.18
N PRO A 125 -16.35 -1.33 -2.64
CA PRO A 125 -15.49 -2.09 -3.56
C PRO A 125 -14.80 -3.29 -2.92
N GLY A 126 -14.65 -3.26 -1.60
CA GLY A 126 -14.00 -4.32 -0.85
C GLY A 126 -12.72 -3.88 -0.13
N TYR A 127 -12.30 -4.71 0.81
CA TYR A 127 -11.09 -4.56 1.60
C TYR A 127 -10.63 -5.91 2.13
N THR A 128 -9.39 -5.97 2.61
CA THR A 128 -8.84 -7.10 3.38
C THR A 128 -8.12 -6.57 4.62
N ALA A 129 -8.03 -7.38 5.67
CA ALA A 129 -7.24 -7.06 6.83
C ALA A 129 -6.44 -8.28 7.27
N THR A 130 -5.14 -8.08 7.55
CA THR A 130 -4.23 -9.15 7.95
C THR A 130 -3.35 -8.71 9.10
N ASP A 131 -2.89 -9.68 9.86
CA ASP A 131 -1.97 -9.50 10.96
C ASP A 131 -0.90 -10.61 10.98
N ASN A 132 0.26 -10.33 11.59
CA ASN A 132 1.34 -11.30 11.67
C ASN A 132 0.97 -12.54 12.51
N TYR A 133 0.23 -12.34 13.62
CA TYR A 133 -0.17 -13.42 14.55
C TYR A 133 -1.58 -13.91 14.28
N ASP A 134 -2.57 -13.03 14.21
CA ASP A 134 -3.99 -13.37 14.03
C ASP A 134 -4.36 -13.76 12.59
N LYS A 135 -3.47 -13.53 11.62
CA LYS A 135 -3.63 -13.85 10.19
C LYS A 135 -4.74 -13.01 9.53
N ASP A 136 -5.81 -13.63 9.07
CA ASP A 136 -6.93 -12.95 8.44
C ASP A 136 -7.88 -12.34 9.48
N LEU A 137 -8.01 -11.03 9.42
CA LEU A 137 -8.90 -10.23 10.26
C LEU A 137 -10.00 -9.53 9.44
N THR A 138 -10.16 -9.85 8.16
CA THR A 138 -11.09 -9.18 7.25
C THR A 138 -12.52 -9.14 7.80
N SER A 139 -12.98 -10.26 8.39
CA SER A 139 -14.33 -10.33 8.98
C SER A 139 -14.49 -9.54 10.27
N LYS A 140 -13.41 -9.08 10.89
CA LYS A 140 -13.41 -8.28 12.12
C LYS A 140 -13.34 -6.77 11.87
N VAL A 141 -13.17 -6.35 10.61
CA VAL A 141 -13.15 -4.94 10.26
C VAL A 141 -14.51 -4.31 10.52
N LYS A 142 -14.51 -3.20 11.24
CA LYS A 142 -15.68 -2.34 11.43
C LYS A 142 -15.61 -1.19 10.44
N THR A 143 -16.74 -0.93 9.78
CA THR A 143 -16.86 0.18 8.84
C THR A 143 -17.86 1.20 9.37
N THR A 144 -17.52 2.48 9.22
CA THR A 144 -18.43 3.60 9.47
C THR A 144 -18.28 4.61 8.34
N ASN A 145 -19.35 5.31 7.99
CA ASN A 145 -19.31 6.35 6.98
C ASN A 145 -20.24 7.51 7.32
N ASN A 146 -20.00 8.65 6.68
CA ASN A 146 -20.80 9.86 6.76
C ASN A 146 -21.40 10.27 5.41
N ILE A 147 -21.52 9.32 4.46
CA ILE A 147 -21.93 9.60 3.07
C ILE A 147 -23.38 10.12 3.05
N ASP A 148 -23.54 11.35 2.55
CA ASP A 148 -24.82 11.89 2.11
C ASP A 148 -24.83 11.91 0.59
N ASN A 149 -25.41 10.88 -0.02
CA ASN A 149 -25.50 10.77 -1.48
C ASN A 149 -26.45 11.78 -2.13
N LYS A 150 -27.24 12.51 -1.34
CA LYS A 150 -28.11 13.58 -1.85
C LYS A 150 -27.40 14.92 -1.98
N LYS A 151 -26.22 15.05 -1.40
CA LYS A 151 -25.46 16.30 -1.38
C LYS A 151 -24.11 16.11 -2.06
N ILE A 152 -23.81 16.95 -3.05
CA ILE A 152 -22.50 17.00 -3.69
C ILE A 152 -21.42 17.35 -2.66
N GLY A 153 -20.34 16.59 -2.63
CA GLY A 153 -19.27 16.74 -1.65
C GLY A 153 -18.33 15.55 -1.59
N THR A 154 -17.35 15.67 -0.71
CA THR A 154 -16.41 14.59 -0.40
C THR A 154 -16.70 14.04 0.98
N TYR A 155 -16.80 12.74 1.07
CA TYR A 155 -17.16 11.97 2.26
C TYR A 155 -16.10 10.91 2.53
N GLU A 156 -16.14 10.29 3.70
CA GLU A 156 -15.19 9.25 4.08
C GLU A 156 -15.90 7.99 4.56
N VAL A 157 -15.36 6.84 4.19
CA VAL A 157 -15.61 5.55 4.84
C VAL A 157 -14.40 5.22 5.67
N THR A 158 -14.57 5.02 6.96
CA THR A 158 -13.52 4.64 7.90
C THR A 158 -13.58 3.15 8.18
N TYR A 159 -12.47 2.47 8.06
CA TYR A 159 -12.28 1.04 8.34
C TYR A 159 -11.36 0.91 9.53
N SER A 160 -11.79 0.17 10.55
CA SER A 160 -10.98 -0.07 11.74
C SER A 160 -10.98 -1.53 12.14
N VAL A 161 -9.87 -2.02 12.66
CA VAL A 161 -9.72 -3.39 13.14
C VAL A 161 -8.83 -3.42 14.37
N GLU A 162 -9.10 -4.34 15.27
CA GLU A 162 -8.30 -4.63 16.46
C GLU A 162 -7.96 -6.13 16.46
N ASP A 163 -6.68 -6.47 16.69
CA ASP A 163 -6.23 -7.84 16.83
C ASP A 163 -6.53 -8.41 18.24
N SER A 164 -6.14 -9.66 18.49
CA SER A 164 -6.34 -10.30 19.80
C SER A 164 -5.43 -9.71 20.90
N SER A 165 -4.35 -9.05 20.51
CA SER A 165 -3.40 -8.40 21.43
C SER A 165 -3.75 -6.95 21.73
N LYS A 166 -4.83 -6.42 21.13
CA LYS A 166 -5.33 -5.04 21.26
C LYS A 166 -4.57 -3.99 20.45
N ASN A 167 -3.74 -4.41 19.49
CA ASN A 167 -3.18 -3.48 18.52
C ASN A 167 -4.25 -3.10 17.50
N LYS A 168 -4.19 -1.87 16.97
CA LYS A 168 -5.26 -1.30 16.14
C LYS A 168 -4.71 -0.78 14.82
N ALA A 169 -5.54 -0.86 13.80
CA ALA A 169 -5.33 -0.17 12.54
C ALA A 169 -6.61 0.55 12.11
N GLU A 170 -6.43 1.68 11.43
CA GLU A 170 -7.50 2.47 10.82
C GLU A 170 -7.03 2.99 9.48
N VAL A 171 -7.88 2.89 8.46
CA VAL A 171 -7.69 3.51 7.13
C VAL A 171 -8.99 4.14 6.67
N LYS A 172 -8.91 5.07 5.72
CA LYS A 172 -10.07 5.78 5.19
C LYS A 172 -10.12 5.68 3.68
N ARG A 173 -11.33 5.53 3.13
CA ARG A 173 -11.63 5.65 1.70
C ARG A 173 -12.37 6.95 1.47
N LYS A 174 -11.93 7.71 0.49
CA LYS A 174 -12.59 8.92 0.03
C LYS A 174 -13.74 8.57 -0.91
N VAL A 175 -14.90 9.19 -0.71
CA VAL A 175 -16.08 9.05 -1.57
C VAL A 175 -16.49 10.43 -2.07
N ASN A 176 -16.45 10.64 -3.39
CA ASN A 176 -16.89 11.88 -4.02
C ASN A 176 -18.29 11.70 -4.56
N VAL A 177 -19.25 12.48 -4.05
CA VAL A 177 -20.57 12.64 -4.64
C VAL A 177 -20.54 13.82 -5.58
N ILE A 178 -20.76 13.59 -6.89
CA ILE A 178 -20.69 14.60 -7.93
C ILE A 178 -22.06 14.76 -8.64
N GLU A 179 -22.26 15.89 -9.31
CA GLU A 179 -23.46 16.12 -10.12
C GLU A 179 -23.52 15.12 -11.29
N LYS A 180 -24.70 14.56 -11.54
CA LYS A 180 -24.89 13.70 -12.70
C LYS A 180 -24.75 14.52 -13.99
N PRO A 181 -23.90 14.10 -14.94
CA PRO A 181 -23.72 14.83 -16.18
C PRO A 181 -25.02 15.01 -16.95
N LYS A 182 -25.30 16.24 -17.38
CA LYS A 182 -26.48 16.57 -18.20
C LYS A 182 -26.25 16.26 -19.68
N THR A 183 -25.00 16.04 -20.08
CA THR A 183 -24.63 15.75 -21.47
C THR A 183 -24.71 14.25 -21.75
N PRO A 184 -25.17 13.83 -22.94
CA PRO A 184 -25.25 12.43 -23.29
C PRO A 184 -23.85 11.79 -23.42
N GLY A 185 -23.79 10.48 -23.25
CA GLY A 185 -22.55 9.68 -23.32
C GLY A 185 -22.34 8.83 -22.07
N THR A 186 -21.30 8.04 -22.09
CA THR A 186 -20.91 7.20 -20.95
C THR A 186 -19.87 7.94 -20.11
N TYR A 187 -20.12 8.07 -18.81
CA TYR A 187 -19.23 8.67 -17.85
C TYR A 187 -18.78 7.66 -16.83
N ILE A 188 -17.47 7.54 -16.60
CA ILE A 188 -16.87 6.70 -15.57
C ILE A 188 -16.01 7.61 -14.69
N LYS A 189 -16.19 7.57 -13.38
CA LYS A 189 -15.53 8.48 -12.43
C LYS A 189 -15.69 9.98 -12.78
N GLY A 190 -16.83 10.34 -13.39
CA GLY A 190 -17.10 11.72 -13.85
C GLY A 190 -16.45 12.11 -15.17
N ILE A 191 -15.72 11.24 -15.82
CA ILE A 191 -15.02 11.49 -17.09
C ILE A 191 -15.82 10.87 -18.23
N LEU A 192 -16.14 11.67 -19.26
CA LEU A 192 -16.73 11.18 -20.50
C LEU A 192 -15.74 10.29 -21.23
N ILE A 193 -16.10 9.04 -21.48
CA ILE A 193 -15.34 8.12 -22.33
C ILE A 193 -16.04 7.95 -23.68
N VAL A 194 -15.25 8.06 -24.75
CA VAL A 194 -15.67 7.79 -26.12
C VAL A 194 -14.59 6.92 -26.78
N ASN A 195 -14.96 5.73 -27.21
CA ASN A 195 -14.03 4.80 -27.82
C ASN A 195 -14.81 3.75 -28.64
N LYS A 196 -14.18 2.63 -29.01
CA LYS A 196 -14.86 1.55 -29.79
C LYS A 196 -16.06 0.92 -29.08
N LYS A 197 -16.09 0.96 -27.76
CA LYS A 197 -17.17 0.38 -26.92
C LYS A 197 -18.24 1.42 -26.58
N TYR A 198 -17.84 2.65 -26.31
CA TYR A 198 -18.70 3.71 -25.80
C TYR A 198 -18.88 4.80 -26.85
N SER A 199 -20.13 5.06 -27.25
CA SER A 199 -20.49 5.99 -28.32
C SER A 199 -21.24 7.22 -27.81
N LEU A 200 -21.30 8.25 -28.66
CA LEU A 200 -22.14 9.42 -28.51
C LEU A 200 -23.32 9.36 -29.47
N PRO A 201 -24.51 9.87 -29.09
CA PRO A 201 -25.66 9.93 -29.98
C PRO A 201 -25.39 10.78 -31.25
N ALA A 202 -26.03 10.43 -32.35
CA ALA A 202 -25.84 11.11 -33.63
C ALA A 202 -26.23 12.62 -33.59
N ASN A 203 -27.20 12.96 -32.75
CA ASN A 203 -27.66 14.35 -32.57
C ASN A 203 -26.83 15.16 -31.55
N TYR A 204 -25.83 14.54 -30.90
CA TYR A 204 -24.96 15.27 -29.97
C TYR A 204 -23.93 16.10 -30.75
N ASN A 205 -24.10 17.40 -30.68
CA ASN A 205 -23.34 18.40 -31.51
C ASN A 205 -22.94 19.62 -30.66
N PRO A 206 -22.07 19.44 -29.63
CA PRO A 206 -21.75 20.50 -28.68
C PRO A 206 -20.82 21.59 -29.22
N GLY A 207 -20.13 21.32 -30.34
CA GLY A 207 -19.00 22.18 -30.79
C GLY A 207 -17.74 21.93 -29.98
N VAL A 208 -16.76 22.80 -30.09
CA VAL A 208 -15.52 22.74 -29.31
C VAL A 208 -15.82 23.15 -27.86
N ASN A 209 -15.33 22.34 -26.90
CA ASN A 209 -15.48 22.66 -25.48
C ASN A 209 -14.64 23.94 -25.14
N PRO A 210 -15.24 24.99 -24.57
CA PRO A 210 -14.54 26.27 -24.32
C PRO A 210 -13.34 26.12 -23.36
N THR A 211 -13.46 25.29 -22.32
CA THR A 211 -12.38 25.07 -21.35
C THR A 211 -11.21 24.33 -22.01
N ALA A 212 -11.49 23.29 -22.78
CA ALA A 212 -10.47 22.56 -23.53
C ALA A 212 -9.77 23.45 -24.58
N SER A 213 -10.55 24.32 -25.24
CA SER A 213 -9.99 25.32 -26.21
C SER A 213 -9.06 26.32 -25.52
N ALA A 214 -9.43 26.84 -24.36
CA ALA A 214 -8.58 27.74 -23.58
C ALA A 214 -7.29 27.07 -23.14
N ALA A 215 -7.39 25.81 -22.64
CA ALA A 215 -6.24 25.01 -22.26
C ALA A 215 -5.29 24.70 -23.43
N LEU A 216 -5.85 24.42 -24.63
CA LEU A 216 -5.06 24.24 -25.85
C LEU A 216 -4.25 25.51 -26.21
N LYS A 217 -4.85 26.69 -26.12
CA LYS A 217 -4.14 27.94 -26.36
C LYS A 217 -2.97 28.16 -25.39
N GLN A 218 -3.16 27.79 -24.09
CA GLN A 218 -2.10 27.88 -23.09
C GLN A 218 -0.96 26.89 -23.41
N LEU A 219 -1.29 25.64 -23.81
CA LEU A 219 -0.32 24.64 -24.25
C LEU A 219 0.49 25.14 -25.47
N GLN A 220 -0.20 25.68 -26.49
CA GLN A 220 0.43 26.22 -27.70
C GLN A 220 1.37 27.41 -27.40
N GLN A 221 0.97 28.30 -26.51
CA GLN A 221 1.80 29.44 -26.09
C GLN A 221 3.05 28.93 -25.33
N ALA A 222 2.91 27.96 -24.46
CA ALA A 222 4.05 27.39 -23.73
C ALA A 222 5.00 26.63 -24.68
N ALA A 223 4.47 25.91 -25.65
CA ALA A 223 5.27 25.26 -26.68
C ALA A 223 6.07 26.30 -27.50
N ALA A 224 5.42 27.39 -27.93
CA ALA A 224 6.06 28.49 -28.66
C ALA A 224 7.19 29.13 -27.83
N ASN A 225 6.97 29.38 -26.55
CA ASN A 225 7.99 29.91 -25.64
C ASN A 225 9.19 28.94 -25.48
N ALA A 226 8.97 27.63 -25.65
CA ALA A 226 10.01 26.61 -25.68
C ALA A 226 10.62 26.35 -27.07
N GLY A 227 10.27 27.18 -28.08
CA GLY A 227 10.78 27.08 -29.44
C GLY A 227 10.10 26.02 -30.32
N HIS A 228 8.91 25.55 -29.94
CA HIS A 228 8.17 24.54 -30.69
C HIS A 228 6.88 25.09 -31.28
N ASN A 229 6.61 24.77 -32.55
CA ASN A 229 5.34 25.11 -33.22
C ASN A 229 4.42 23.86 -33.18
N ILE A 230 3.28 23.99 -32.53
CA ILE A 230 2.26 22.94 -32.39
C ILE A 230 0.89 23.51 -32.87
N PRO A 231 0.67 23.64 -34.18
CA PRO A 231 -0.58 24.18 -34.70
C PRO A 231 -1.75 23.23 -34.49
N LEU A 232 -2.96 23.79 -34.33
CA LEU A 232 -4.21 23.03 -34.39
C LEU A 232 -4.47 22.58 -35.82
N ILE A 233 -4.74 21.28 -36.00
CA ILE A 233 -5.11 20.70 -37.33
C ILE A 233 -6.59 20.35 -37.36
N SER A 234 -7.11 19.70 -36.31
CA SER A 234 -8.51 19.30 -36.22
C SER A 234 -9.01 19.45 -34.79
N GLY A 235 -10.22 19.95 -34.63
CA GLY A 235 -10.91 20.06 -33.35
C GLY A 235 -12.21 19.27 -33.37
N PHE A 236 -13.33 19.96 -33.03
CA PHE A 236 -14.66 19.33 -33.04
C PHE A 236 -15.00 18.78 -34.42
N ARG A 237 -15.62 17.58 -34.44
CA ARG A 237 -16.09 16.88 -35.63
C ARG A 237 -17.47 16.29 -35.37
N SER A 238 -18.50 16.75 -36.12
CA SER A 238 -19.87 16.24 -35.98
C SER A 238 -19.97 14.76 -36.37
N TYR A 239 -21.01 14.08 -35.90
CA TYR A 239 -21.33 12.70 -36.29
C TYR A 239 -21.36 12.53 -37.81
N SER A 240 -22.09 13.39 -38.53
CA SER A 240 -22.22 13.34 -39.99
C SER A 240 -20.86 13.51 -40.71
N ARG A 241 -20.03 14.43 -40.24
CA ARG A 241 -18.67 14.60 -40.78
C ARG A 241 -17.81 13.37 -40.56
N GLN A 242 -17.87 12.77 -39.36
CA GLN A 242 -17.18 11.52 -39.07
C GLN A 242 -17.67 10.37 -39.96
N GLN A 243 -18.98 10.29 -40.19
CA GLN A 243 -19.58 9.29 -41.08
C GLN A 243 -19.01 9.39 -42.50
N THR A 244 -18.97 10.61 -43.06
CA THR A 244 -18.39 10.83 -44.36
C THR A 244 -16.92 10.41 -44.45
N LEU A 245 -16.11 10.82 -43.46
CA LEU A 245 -14.69 10.46 -43.40
C LEU A 245 -14.50 8.94 -43.30
N TYR A 246 -15.21 8.31 -42.39
CA TYR A 246 -15.10 6.85 -42.16
C TYR A 246 -15.51 6.06 -43.43
N ASN A 247 -16.61 6.44 -44.07
CA ASN A 247 -17.06 5.77 -45.31
C ASN A 247 -16.02 5.94 -46.42
N ASN A 248 -15.39 7.09 -46.56
CA ASN A 248 -14.31 7.29 -47.56
C ASN A 248 -13.09 6.41 -47.24
N TYR A 249 -12.73 6.24 -46.00
CA TYR A 249 -11.62 5.34 -45.59
C TYR A 249 -11.99 3.87 -45.84
N VAL A 250 -13.20 3.46 -45.51
CA VAL A 250 -13.68 2.09 -45.80
C VAL A 250 -13.68 1.81 -47.31
N ALA A 251 -14.11 2.78 -48.13
CA ALA A 251 -14.08 2.64 -49.58
C ALA A 251 -12.66 2.53 -50.17
N ARG A 252 -11.70 3.24 -49.56
CA ARG A 252 -10.30 3.24 -49.98
C ARG A 252 -9.52 2.02 -49.51
N ASP A 253 -9.64 1.67 -48.23
CA ASP A 253 -8.72 0.75 -47.55
C ASP A 253 -9.42 -0.53 -47.03
N GLY A 254 -10.73 -0.62 -47.13
CA GLY A 254 -11.55 -1.65 -46.53
C GLY A 254 -11.80 -1.42 -45.02
N GLN A 255 -12.88 -2.01 -44.53
CA GLN A 255 -13.36 -1.74 -43.17
C GLN A 255 -12.34 -2.17 -42.10
N ALA A 256 -11.72 -3.34 -42.25
CA ALA A 256 -10.79 -3.86 -41.26
C ALA A 256 -9.59 -2.93 -41.02
N LEU A 257 -9.03 -2.35 -42.09
CA LEU A 257 -7.93 -1.43 -42.00
C LEU A 257 -8.41 -0.02 -41.51
N ALA A 258 -9.53 0.47 -42.04
CA ALA A 258 -10.11 1.73 -41.61
C ALA A 258 -10.39 1.76 -40.12
N ASP A 259 -10.85 0.68 -39.52
CA ASP A 259 -11.12 0.55 -38.07
C ASP A 259 -9.84 0.69 -37.22
N THR A 260 -8.63 0.53 -37.74
CA THR A 260 -7.40 0.64 -36.97
C THR A 260 -6.96 2.09 -36.74
N TYR A 261 -7.40 3.03 -37.57
CA TYR A 261 -6.97 4.44 -37.53
C TYR A 261 -8.12 5.45 -37.60
N SER A 262 -9.36 5.02 -37.84
CA SER A 262 -10.53 5.91 -37.88
C SER A 262 -11.66 5.39 -37.02
N ALA A 263 -12.26 6.25 -36.24
CA ALA A 263 -13.43 5.93 -35.44
C ALA A 263 -14.68 5.78 -36.32
N ARG A 264 -15.53 4.81 -36.00
CA ARG A 264 -16.90 4.75 -36.56
C ARG A 264 -17.71 5.96 -36.11
N PRO A 265 -18.76 6.36 -36.84
CA PRO A 265 -19.64 7.47 -36.44
C PRO A 265 -20.20 7.26 -35.02
N GLY A 266 -20.14 8.28 -34.20
CA GLY A 266 -20.49 8.20 -32.77
C GLY A 266 -19.36 7.78 -31.85
N HIS A 267 -18.30 7.16 -32.37
CA HIS A 267 -17.18 6.63 -31.58
C HIS A 267 -15.91 7.51 -31.64
N SER A 268 -16.01 8.69 -32.25
CA SER A 268 -14.91 9.65 -32.33
C SER A 268 -14.90 10.59 -31.14
N GLU A 269 -13.76 10.70 -30.45
CA GLU A 269 -13.58 11.69 -29.37
C GLU A 269 -13.74 13.14 -29.84
N HIS A 270 -13.47 13.43 -31.12
CA HIS A 270 -13.69 14.77 -31.68
C HIS A 270 -15.15 15.22 -31.58
N GLN A 271 -16.12 14.28 -31.58
CA GLN A 271 -17.53 14.61 -31.40
C GLN A 271 -17.83 15.13 -29.99
N SER A 272 -17.00 14.82 -29.00
CA SER A 272 -17.14 15.35 -27.64
C SER A 272 -16.76 16.82 -27.53
N GLY A 273 -15.99 17.34 -28.48
CA GLY A 273 -15.38 18.67 -28.39
C GLY A 273 -14.18 18.77 -27.46
N LEU A 274 -13.72 17.63 -26.91
CA LEU A 274 -12.63 17.54 -25.93
C LEU A 274 -11.32 17.00 -26.53
N ALA A 275 -11.32 16.59 -27.81
CA ALA A 275 -10.14 16.07 -28.49
C ALA A 275 -9.69 17.00 -29.61
N PHE A 276 -8.38 17.07 -29.80
CA PHE A 276 -7.73 17.89 -30.83
C PHE A 276 -6.59 17.12 -31.49
N ASP A 277 -6.47 17.30 -32.82
CA ASP A 277 -5.28 16.90 -33.55
C ASP A 277 -4.37 18.12 -33.70
N VAL A 278 -3.12 17.99 -33.30
CA VAL A 278 -2.16 19.10 -33.26
C VAL A 278 -0.82 18.71 -33.91
N GLY A 279 -0.03 19.67 -34.33
CA GLY A 279 1.30 19.48 -34.88
C GLY A 279 1.28 18.92 -36.30
N LYS A 280 1.38 17.60 -36.48
CA LYS A 280 1.38 16.89 -37.77
C LYS A 280 0.73 15.54 -37.65
N LEU A 281 -0.15 15.18 -38.59
CA LEU A 281 -0.81 13.86 -38.68
C LEU A 281 0.14 12.80 -39.27
N ASP A 282 1.18 12.47 -38.51
CA ASP A 282 2.26 11.57 -38.91
C ASP A 282 2.81 10.87 -37.66
N ASN A 283 2.91 9.54 -37.71
CA ASN A 283 3.41 8.76 -36.57
C ASN A 283 4.85 9.14 -36.16
N ASN A 284 5.66 9.63 -37.11
CA ASN A 284 7.01 10.13 -36.83
C ASN A 284 7.00 11.47 -36.07
N TYR A 285 5.85 12.19 -36.04
CA TYR A 285 5.73 13.43 -35.27
C TYR A 285 6.14 13.24 -33.80
N GLY A 286 5.81 12.11 -33.19
CA GLY A 286 6.17 11.81 -31.82
C GLY A 286 7.68 11.73 -31.54
N SER A 287 8.50 11.55 -32.58
CA SER A 287 9.98 11.55 -32.49
C SER A 287 10.63 12.89 -32.82
N THR A 288 9.83 13.89 -33.23
CA THR A 288 10.32 15.25 -33.46
C THR A 288 10.49 16.00 -32.13
N PRO A 289 11.31 17.07 -32.07
CA PRO A 289 11.42 17.88 -30.85
C PRO A 289 10.07 18.41 -30.36
N ALA A 290 9.17 18.85 -31.27
CA ALA A 290 7.84 19.34 -30.93
C ALA A 290 6.93 18.23 -30.39
N GLY A 291 6.94 17.05 -30.99
CA GLY A 291 6.15 15.88 -30.52
C GLY A 291 6.64 15.34 -29.18
N THR A 292 7.96 15.30 -28.97
CA THR A 292 8.56 14.93 -27.68
C THR A 292 8.16 15.92 -26.59
N TRP A 293 8.29 17.22 -26.88
CA TRP A 293 7.84 18.27 -25.95
C TRP A 293 6.35 18.16 -25.62
N LEU A 294 5.52 17.91 -26.63
CA LEU A 294 4.06 17.71 -26.44
C LEU A 294 3.79 16.56 -25.48
N LYS A 295 4.39 15.40 -25.71
CA LYS A 295 4.26 14.22 -24.83
C LYS A 295 4.65 14.51 -23.39
N GLU A 296 5.76 15.21 -23.19
CA GLU A 296 6.30 15.49 -21.84
C GLU A 296 5.53 16.59 -21.08
N ASN A 297 4.80 17.45 -21.79
CA ASN A 297 4.24 18.66 -21.19
C ASN A 297 2.71 18.78 -21.28
N CYS A 298 2.03 18.03 -22.16
CA CYS A 298 0.59 18.21 -22.41
C CYS A 298 -0.26 18.06 -21.15
N HIS A 299 0.14 17.16 -20.22
CA HIS A 299 -0.58 16.91 -18.98
C HIS A 299 -0.65 18.14 -18.06
N LYS A 300 0.35 19.02 -18.10
CA LYS A 300 0.38 20.28 -17.34
C LYS A 300 -0.72 21.24 -17.74
N TYR A 301 -1.29 21.03 -18.94
CA TYR A 301 -2.40 21.80 -19.51
C TYR A 301 -3.71 20.98 -19.57
N GLY A 302 -3.73 19.81 -18.89
CA GLY A 302 -4.92 18.97 -18.79
C GLY A 302 -5.15 18.02 -19.95
N PHE A 303 -4.14 17.81 -20.82
CA PHE A 303 -4.23 16.88 -21.95
C PHE A 303 -3.43 15.61 -21.74
N ILE A 304 -3.86 14.53 -22.40
CA ILE A 304 -3.09 13.29 -22.55
C ILE A 304 -2.82 13.04 -24.04
N ILE A 305 -1.75 12.31 -24.35
CA ILE A 305 -1.63 11.61 -25.65
C ILE A 305 -2.60 10.43 -25.61
N ARG A 306 -3.68 10.53 -26.38
CA ARG A 306 -4.83 9.62 -26.24
C ARG A 306 -4.54 8.19 -26.67
N TYR A 307 -3.75 8.02 -27.72
CA TYR A 307 -3.39 6.75 -28.32
C TYR A 307 -1.87 6.56 -28.28
N PRO A 308 -1.30 6.22 -27.11
CA PRO A 308 0.14 6.11 -26.92
C PRO A 308 0.70 4.83 -27.57
N LYS A 309 1.98 4.88 -27.96
CA LYS A 309 2.68 3.76 -28.60
C LYS A 309 2.74 2.53 -27.68
N GLY A 310 2.43 1.35 -28.24
CA GLY A 310 2.44 0.07 -27.51
C GLY A 310 1.19 -0.21 -26.70
N LYS A 311 0.13 0.59 -26.86
CA LYS A 311 -1.16 0.42 -26.18
C LYS A 311 -2.32 0.19 -27.17
N GLU A 312 -2.02 -0.18 -28.41
CA GLU A 312 -2.99 -0.37 -29.50
C GLU A 312 -4.00 -1.46 -29.17
N SER A 313 -3.59 -2.52 -28.48
CA SER A 313 -4.48 -3.62 -28.04
C SER A 313 -5.52 -3.19 -27.01
N ILE A 314 -5.25 -2.10 -26.26
CA ILE A 314 -6.13 -1.56 -25.22
C ILE A 314 -7.05 -0.50 -25.82
N THR A 315 -6.49 0.46 -26.56
CA THR A 315 -7.25 1.58 -27.13
C THR A 315 -8.02 1.19 -28.37
N GLY A 316 -7.55 0.15 -29.09
CA GLY A 316 -8.08 -0.29 -30.37
C GLY A 316 -7.68 0.59 -31.57
N TYR A 317 -6.84 1.61 -31.36
CA TYR A 317 -6.33 2.53 -32.39
C TYR A 317 -4.81 2.47 -32.45
N GLN A 318 -4.26 2.76 -33.64
CA GLN A 318 -2.82 2.89 -33.82
C GLN A 318 -2.25 4.05 -32.99
N TYR A 319 -0.92 4.11 -32.87
CA TYR A 319 -0.21 5.22 -32.24
C TYR A 319 -0.49 6.54 -32.97
N GLU A 320 -0.99 7.56 -32.22
CA GLU A 320 -1.30 8.87 -32.74
C GLU A 320 -0.70 9.97 -31.84
N PRO A 321 0.57 10.35 -32.05
CA PRO A 321 1.26 11.34 -31.20
C PRO A 321 0.67 12.76 -31.29
N TRP A 322 -0.17 13.01 -32.27
CA TRP A 322 -0.85 14.30 -32.51
C TRP A 322 -2.21 14.40 -31.83
N HIS A 323 -2.85 13.26 -31.51
CA HIS A 323 -4.20 13.23 -30.95
C HIS A 323 -4.15 13.40 -29.43
N ILE A 324 -4.60 14.56 -28.96
CA ILE A 324 -4.65 14.91 -27.54
C ILE A 324 -6.09 14.99 -27.05
N ARG A 325 -6.31 14.48 -25.83
CA ARG A 325 -7.62 14.51 -25.16
C ARG A 325 -7.54 15.33 -23.87
N TYR A 326 -8.46 16.28 -23.71
CA TYR A 326 -8.60 17.08 -22.51
C TYR A 326 -9.35 16.34 -21.41
N LEU A 327 -8.79 16.28 -20.20
CA LEU A 327 -9.34 15.64 -19.00
C LEU A 327 -9.26 16.54 -17.76
N GLY A 328 -8.63 17.73 -17.88
CA GLY A 328 -8.18 18.52 -16.74
C GLY A 328 -6.82 18.07 -16.20
N VAL A 329 -6.12 18.97 -15.51
CA VAL A 329 -4.71 18.79 -15.11
C VAL A 329 -4.54 17.60 -14.17
N GLU A 330 -5.43 17.41 -13.22
CA GLU A 330 -5.34 16.34 -12.22
C GLU A 330 -5.34 14.95 -12.87
N HIS A 331 -6.37 14.66 -13.67
CA HIS A 331 -6.51 13.36 -14.33
C HIS A 331 -5.42 13.14 -15.39
N ALA A 332 -5.12 14.15 -16.20
CA ALA A 332 -4.08 14.06 -17.20
C ALA A 332 -2.70 13.76 -16.59
N THR A 333 -2.37 14.41 -15.48
CA THR A 333 -1.10 14.19 -14.77
C THR A 333 -1.01 12.78 -14.20
N LYS A 334 -2.08 12.27 -13.60
CA LYS A 334 -2.12 10.89 -13.09
C LYS A 334 -1.89 9.86 -14.20
N ILE A 335 -2.58 10.02 -15.34
CA ILE A 335 -2.48 9.11 -16.50
C ILE A 335 -1.08 9.14 -17.11
N MET A 336 -0.55 10.34 -17.38
CA MET A 336 0.75 10.48 -18.02
C MET A 336 1.92 10.02 -17.14
N ASN A 337 1.88 10.31 -15.83
CA ASN A 337 2.92 9.88 -14.89
C ASN A 337 2.94 8.36 -14.69
N GLN A 338 1.79 7.71 -14.76
CA GLN A 338 1.67 6.25 -14.66
C GLN A 338 1.88 5.54 -15.99
N ASN A 339 1.99 6.27 -17.10
CA ASN A 339 2.12 5.74 -18.45
C ASN A 339 1.02 4.72 -18.81
N ILE A 340 -0.23 5.05 -18.45
CA ILE A 340 -1.43 4.26 -18.70
C ILE A 340 -2.35 4.94 -19.70
N THR A 341 -3.29 4.20 -20.27
CA THR A 341 -4.34 4.73 -21.16
C THR A 341 -5.51 5.28 -20.36
N LEU A 342 -6.42 5.99 -21.03
CA LEU A 342 -7.69 6.41 -20.42
C LEU A 342 -8.55 5.19 -20.03
N GLU A 343 -8.54 4.12 -20.82
CA GLU A 343 -9.23 2.87 -20.53
C GLU A 343 -8.71 2.23 -19.24
N GLU A 344 -7.39 2.09 -19.08
CA GLU A 344 -6.76 1.55 -17.88
C GLU A 344 -7.07 2.40 -16.65
N TYR A 345 -7.02 3.72 -16.78
CA TYR A 345 -7.33 4.65 -15.70
C TYR A 345 -8.78 4.55 -15.21
N LEU A 346 -9.71 4.34 -16.14
CA LEU A 346 -11.13 4.24 -15.86
C LEU A 346 -11.60 2.81 -15.53
N ASN A 347 -10.79 1.79 -15.79
CA ASN A 347 -11.15 0.37 -15.78
C ASN A 347 -12.32 0.09 -16.77
N ALA A 348 -12.21 0.54 -18.02
CA ALA A 348 -13.29 0.59 -19.02
C ALA A 348 -13.14 -0.44 -20.14
#